data_0986a8cc65ec5a5bc1e72e5ef091485f
#
_entry.id   0986a8cc65ec5a5bc1e72e5ef091485f
#
_cell.length_a   1.000
_cell.length_b   1.000
_cell.length_c   1.000
_cell.angle_alpha   90.00
_cell.angle_beta   90.00
_cell.angle_gamma   90.00
#
_symmetry.space_group_name_H-M   'P 1'
#
loop_
_entity.id
_entity.type
_entity.pdbx_description
1 polymer ?
#
loop_
_entity_poly.entity_id
_entity_poly.type
_entity_poly.pdbx_seq_one_letter_code
_entity_poly.pdbx_strand_id
1 'polypeptide(L)'
;ISLSICKGEIFGLLGPNGAGKSTTILMMLGLTEPTSGKVEICGIDSTTNPIEVKRKIGYLPEDLGFYDDMTGLENLIYTALLNGFSRKEAEEKAKELMRRVGLAEQVNKKTGKYSRGMRQRLGLADVLIKNPEIIILDEPTSGIDPAGIQEFIELIRNLSRVHSFTVLFSSHNLDQVQKACDRVGLFNHGELLAQLDLR
;
A
#
# COMPACT_ATOMS: atom_id res chain seq x y z
N ILE A 1 19.99 1.12 9.51
CA ILE A 1 19.55 1.08 8.11
C ILE A 1 19.67 2.48 7.52
N SER A 2 20.24 2.61 6.32
CA SER A 2 20.25 3.85 5.55
C SER A 2 19.61 3.56 4.19
N LEU A 3 18.46 4.18 3.92
CA LEU A 3 17.63 3.92 2.75
C LEU A 3 17.10 5.22 2.17
N SER A 4 17.13 5.36 0.86
CA SER A 4 16.54 6.47 0.12
C SER A 4 15.68 5.95 -1.01
N ILE A 5 14.45 6.45 -1.11
CA ILE A 5 13.47 6.09 -2.15
C ILE A 5 13.16 7.34 -2.96
N CYS A 6 13.26 7.22 -4.29
CA CYS A 6 13.02 8.34 -5.19
C CYS A 6 11.54 8.53 -5.48
N LYS A 7 11.14 9.76 -5.77
CA LYS A 7 9.75 10.05 -6.15
C LYS A 7 9.39 9.34 -7.45
N GLY A 8 8.24 8.66 -7.44
CA GLY A 8 7.67 7.99 -8.61
C GLY A 8 8.26 6.61 -8.91
N GLU A 9 9.16 6.08 -8.05
CA GLU A 9 9.64 4.69 -8.18
C GLU A 9 8.77 3.71 -7.39
N ILE A 10 8.81 2.46 -7.81
CA ILE A 10 8.32 1.32 -7.03
C ILE A 10 9.53 0.66 -6.39
N PHE A 11 9.68 0.81 -5.07
CA PHE A 11 10.78 0.25 -4.31
C PHE A 11 10.35 -0.98 -3.52
N GLY A 12 11.08 -2.08 -3.65
CA GLY A 12 10.83 -3.34 -2.96
C GLY A 12 11.58 -3.46 -1.64
N LEU A 13 10.90 -3.86 -0.56
CA LEU A 13 11.54 -4.38 0.64
C LEU A 13 11.47 -5.91 0.59
N LEU A 14 12.57 -6.56 0.25
CA LEU A 14 12.65 -8.01 0.16
C LEU A 14 13.38 -8.60 1.35
N GLY A 15 12.79 -9.60 1.99
CA GLY A 15 13.42 -10.34 3.07
C GLY A 15 12.47 -11.33 3.73
N PRO A 16 12.99 -12.32 4.47
CA PRO A 16 12.17 -13.30 5.17
C PRO A 16 11.28 -12.64 6.25
N ASN A 17 10.34 -13.42 6.76
CA ASN A 17 9.55 -12.99 7.90
C ASN A 17 10.48 -12.72 9.11
N GLY A 18 10.22 -11.62 9.83
CA GLY A 18 11.10 -11.18 10.92
C GLY A 18 12.36 -10.43 10.47
N ALA A 19 12.56 -10.17 9.18
CA ALA A 19 13.72 -9.41 8.68
C ALA A 19 13.72 -7.91 9.07
N GLY A 20 12.63 -7.39 9.64
CA GLY A 20 12.52 -5.98 10.03
C GLY A 20 11.74 -5.11 9.04
N LYS A 21 11.16 -5.68 7.98
CA LYS A 21 10.38 -4.94 6.96
C LYS A 21 9.23 -4.15 7.58
N SER A 22 8.32 -4.83 8.30
CA SER A 22 7.15 -4.19 8.92
C SER A 22 7.54 -3.18 10.00
N THR A 23 8.60 -3.44 10.78
CA THR A 23 9.13 -2.47 11.74
C THR A 23 9.61 -1.19 11.05
N THR A 24 10.30 -1.31 9.92
CA THR A 24 10.73 -0.18 9.11
C THR A 24 9.52 0.61 8.58
N ILE A 25 8.49 -0.09 8.10
CA ILE A 25 7.23 0.52 7.67
C ILE A 25 6.56 1.28 8.81
N LEU A 26 6.48 0.69 10.00
CA LEU A 26 5.89 1.34 11.18
C LEU A 26 6.65 2.61 11.58
N MET A 27 7.99 2.63 11.47
CA MET A 27 8.78 3.85 11.68
C MET A 27 8.49 4.90 10.61
N MET A 28 8.35 4.51 9.34
CA MET A 28 7.96 5.43 8.26
C MET A 28 6.59 6.07 8.52
N LEU A 29 5.65 5.33 9.09
CA LEU A 29 4.31 5.79 9.45
C LEU A 29 4.28 6.62 10.75
N GLY A 30 5.40 6.76 11.47
CA GLY A 30 5.44 7.39 12.79
C GLY A 30 4.58 6.65 13.83
N LEU A 31 4.48 5.33 13.72
CA LEU A 31 3.78 4.45 14.66
C LEU A 31 4.75 3.82 15.68
N THR A 32 6.03 3.85 15.39
CA THR A 32 7.11 3.50 16.32
C THR A 32 8.31 4.41 16.07
N GLU A 33 9.10 4.66 17.09
CA GLU A 33 10.28 5.53 17.02
C GLU A 33 11.54 4.70 16.74
N PRO A 34 12.47 5.19 15.89
CA PRO A 34 13.79 4.57 15.76
C PRO A 34 14.61 4.77 17.03
N THR A 35 15.38 3.77 17.44
CA THR A 35 16.30 3.87 18.58
C THR A 35 17.40 4.93 18.34
N SER A 36 17.77 5.14 17.09
CA SER A 36 18.72 6.17 16.66
C SER A 36 18.50 6.51 15.18
N GLY A 37 18.98 7.68 14.74
CA GLY A 37 18.77 8.18 13.40
C GLY A 37 17.43 8.89 13.24
N LYS A 38 16.99 9.06 12.00
CA LYS A 38 15.71 9.72 11.65
C LYS A 38 15.05 9.08 10.45
N VAL A 39 13.73 9.28 10.35
CA VAL A 39 12.93 8.87 9.21
C VAL A 39 12.23 10.10 8.64
N GLU A 40 12.51 10.43 7.39
CA GLU A 40 11.92 11.57 6.71
C GLU A 40 11.07 11.09 5.52
N ILE A 41 9.84 11.59 5.42
CA ILE A 41 8.90 11.32 4.34
C ILE A 41 8.54 12.65 3.68
N CYS A 42 8.90 12.82 2.41
CA CYS A 42 8.72 14.11 1.70
C CYS A 42 9.32 15.30 2.46
N GLY A 43 10.48 15.11 3.12
CA GLY A 43 11.14 16.14 3.93
C GLY A 43 10.52 16.39 5.31
N ILE A 44 9.54 15.58 5.71
CA ILE A 44 8.86 15.68 7.01
C ILE A 44 9.36 14.54 7.91
N ASP A 45 9.84 14.88 9.10
CA ASP A 45 10.25 13.90 10.10
C ASP A 45 9.02 13.16 10.66
N SER A 46 9.03 11.82 10.51
CA SER A 46 7.89 10.98 10.89
C SER A 46 7.71 10.85 12.41
N THR A 47 8.76 11.06 13.19
CA THR A 47 8.71 10.99 14.66
C THR A 47 8.08 12.25 15.24
N THR A 48 8.46 13.42 14.73
CA THR A 48 7.97 14.71 15.26
C THR A 48 6.65 15.15 14.63
N ASN A 49 6.37 14.74 13.38
CA ASN A 49 5.19 15.16 12.63
C ASN A 49 4.41 13.97 12.02
N PRO A 50 4.03 12.95 12.83
CA PRO A 50 3.42 11.71 12.29
C PRO A 50 2.07 11.94 11.61
N ILE A 51 1.29 12.95 12.01
CA ILE A 51 -0.01 13.26 11.39
C ILE A 51 0.18 13.79 9.98
N GLU A 52 1.14 14.69 9.77
CA GLU A 52 1.42 15.23 8.43
C GLU A 52 1.95 14.16 7.49
N VAL A 53 2.83 13.30 7.99
CA VAL A 53 3.32 12.13 7.24
C VAL A 53 2.17 11.21 6.84
N LYS A 54 1.28 10.86 7.78
CA LYS A 54 0.11 9.99 7.49
C LYS A 54 -0.87 10.58 6.48
N ARG A 55 -0.94 11.91 6.36
CA ARG A 55 -1.75 12.55 5.30
C ARG A 55 -1.19 12.29 3.91
N LYS A 56 0.14 12.09 3.78
CA LYS A 56 0.82 11.86 2.49
C LYS A 56 0.89 10.39 2.11
N ILE A 57 0.75 9.48 3.08
CA ILE A 57 0.91 8.04 2.88
C ILE A 57 -0.46 7.35 2.86
N GLY A 58 -0.66 6.50 1.86
CA GLY A 58 -1.65 5.45 1.89
C GLY A 58 -1.00 4.13 2.32
N TYR A 59 -1.52 3.48 3.35
CA TYR A 59 -0.97 2.23 3.87
C TYR A 59 -1.95 1.08 3.70
N LEU A 60 -1.50 0.04 3.03
CA LEU A 60 -2.20 -1.23 2.86
C LEU A 60 -1.49 -2.28 3.73
N PRO A 61 -2.03 -2.62 4.90
CA PRO A 61 -1.49 -3.69 5.74
C PRO A 61 -1.77 -5.06 5.15
N GLU A 62 -1.04 -6.08 5.62
CA GLU A 62 -1.28 -7.47 5.23
C GLU A 62 -2.71 -7.93 5.56
N ASP A 63 -3.21 -7.58 6.76
CA ASP A 63 -4.57 -7.88 7.20
C ASP A 63 -5.51 -6.68 7.03
N LEU A 64 -6.58 -6.89 6.27
CA LEU A 64 -7.54 -5.85 5.90
C LEU A 64 -8.78 -5.91 6.79
N GLY A 65 -9.02 -4.83 7.53
CA GLY A 65 -10.12 -4.69 8.48
C GLY A 65 -11.40 -4.11 7.87
N PHE A 66 -11.93 -4.68 6.77
CA PHE A 66 -13.22 -4.27 6.22
C PHE A 66 -14.40 -4.77 7.05
N TYR A 67 -15.50 -4.02 7.03
CA TYR A 67 -16.77 -4.42 7.60
C TYR A 67 -17.42 -5.46 6.69
N ASP A 68 -17.39 -6.72 7.09
CA ASP A 68 -17.81 -7.86 6.29
C ASP A 68 -19.30 -7.86 5.90
N ASP A 69 -20.14 -7.22 6.69
CA ASP A 69 -21.58 -7.05 6.43
C ASP A 69 -21.90 -5.91 5.46
N MET A 70 -20.93 -5.05 5.16
CA MET A 70 -21.03 -3.96 4.18
C MET A 70 -20.52 -4.41 2.81
N THR A 71 -21.04 -3.79 1.76
CA THR A 71 -20.48 -3.94 0.41
C THR A 71 -19.11 -3.25 0.28
N GLY A 72 -18.33 -3.57 -0.75
CA GLY A 72 -17.08 -2.86 -1.04
C GLY A 72 -17.29 -1.37 -1.25
N LEU A 73 -18.37 -1.00 -1.94
CA LEU A 73 -18.74 0.41 -2.15
C LEU A 73 -19.04 1.13 -0.83
N GLU A 74 -19.82 0.52 0.06
CA GLU A 74 -20.15 1.11 1.37
C GLU A 74 -18.92 1.28 2.26
N ASN A 75 -17.99 0.31 2.26
CA ASN A 75 -16.71 0.43 2.97
C ASN A 75 -15.91 1.65 2.47
N LEU A 76 -15.77 1.82 1.14
CA LEU A 76 -15.05 2.96 0.57
C LEU A 76 -15.74 4.29 0.86
N ILE A 77 -17.07 4.35 0.78
CA ILE A 77 -17.84 5.55 1.14
C ILE A 77 -17.59 5.90 2.61
N TYR A 78 -17.61 4.91 3.50
CA TYR A 78 -17.35 5.12 4.92
C TYR A 78 -15.96 5.72 5.15
N THR A 79 -14.92 5.15 4.55
CA THR A 79 -13.56 5.70 4.63
C THR A 79 -13.48 7.13 4.07
N ALA A 80 -14.13 7.40 2.94
CA ALA A 80 -14.15 8.75 2.36
C ALA A 80 -14.80 9.78 3.29
N LEU A 81 -15.92 9.43 3.92
CA LEU A 81 -16.58 10.29 4.92
C LEU A 81 -15.67 10.58 6.12
N LEU A 82 -14.93 9.57 6.61
CA LEU A 82 -13.95 9.75 7.69
C LEU A 82 -12.78 10.67 7.29
N ASN A 83 -12.48 10.76 5.99
CA ASN A 83 -11.48 11.67 5.42
C ASN A 83 -12.04 13.05 5.08
N GLY A 84 -13.29 13.36 5.48
CA GLY A 84 -13.89 14.70 5.36
C GLY A 84 -14.56 14.99 4.02
N PHE A 85 -14.76 13.99 3.15
CA PHE A 85 -15.54 14.16 1.92
C PHE A 85 -17.02 14.29 2.25
N SER A 86 -17.74 15.11 1.48
CA SER A 86 -19.21 15.12 1.51
C SER A 86 -19.78 13.79 1.02
N ARG A 87 -21.02 13.47 1.37
CA ARG A 87 -21.67 12.21 0.94
C ARG A 87 -21.62 12.02 -0.58
N LYS A 88 -21.91 13.06 -1.34
CA LYS A 88 -21.89 13.02 -2.80
C LYS A 88 -20.49 12.75 -3.35
N GLU A 89 -19.49 13.48 -2.89
CA GLU A 89 -18.08 13.27 -3.28
C GLU A 89 -17.59 11.85 -2.92
N ALA A 90 -17.95 11.36 -1.74
CA ALA A 90 -17.59 10.01 -1.27
C ALA A 90 -18.17 8.94 -2.19
N GLU A 91 -19.45 9.06 -2.60
CA GLU A 91 -20.09 8.11 -3.51
C GLU A 91 -19.48 8.12 -4.92
N GLU A 92 -19.21 9.29 -5.47
CA GLU A 92 -18.60 9.46 -6.79
C GLU A 92 -17.18 8.87 -6.79
N LYS A 93 -16.38 9.21 -5.78
CA LYS A 93 -15.01 8.74 -5.62
C LYS A 93 -14.94 7.22 -5.39
N ALA A 94 -15.79 6.69 -4.53
CA ALA A 94 -15.85 5.25 -4.26
C ALA A 94 -16.19 4.46 -5.54
N LYS A 95 -17.17 4.89 -6.31
CA LYS A 95 -17.54 4.27 -7.59
C LYS A 95 -16.39 4.32 -8.61
N GLU A 96 -15.70 5.45 -8.68
CA GLU A 96 -14.52 5.60 -9.55
C GLU A 96 -13.41 4.63 -9.15
N LEU A 97 -13.08 4.56 -7.86
CA LEU A 97 -12.03 3.68 -7.35
C LEU A 97 -12.39 2.20 -7.53
N MET A 98 -13.64 1.80 -7.30
CA MET A 98 -14.10 0.43 -7.61
C MET A 98 -13.84 0.04 -9.07
N ARG A 99 -14.08 0.96 -10.02
CA ARG A 99 -13.76 0.73 -11.44
C ARG A 99 -12.27 0.61 -11.67
N ARG A 100 -11.47 1.50 -11.08
CA ARG A 100 -10.00 1.52 -11.25
C ARG A 100 -9.33 0.23 -10.80
N VAL A 101 -9.85 -0.39 -9.72
CA VAL A 101 -9.29 -1.63 -9.19
C VAL A 101 -9.96 -2.90 -9.76
N GLY A 102 -10.84 -2.76 -10.75
CA GLY A 102 -11.50 -3.89 -11.42
C GLY A 102 -12.59 -4.56 -10.59
N LEU A 103 -13.27 -3.82 -9.71
CA LEU A 103 -14.37 -4.31 -8.85
C LEU A 103 -15.74 -3.70 -9.22
N ALA A 104 -15.88 -3.09 -10.41
CA ALA A 104 -17.12 -2.42 -10.82
C ALA A 104 -18.36 -3.35 -10.78
N GLU A 105 -18.20 -4.60 -11.19
CA GLU A 105 -19.28 -5.61 -11.19
C GLU A 105 -19.60 -6.15 -9.77
N GLN A 106 -18.81 -5.80 -8.77
CA GLN A 106 -18.93 -6.33 -7.41
C GLN A 106 -19.47 -5.31 -6.40
N VAL A 107 -20.01 -4.19 -6.87
CA VAL A 107 -20.43 -3.05 -6.02
C VAL A 107 -21.50 -3.44 -4.98
N ASN A 108 -22.37 -4.40 -5.30
CA ASN A 108 -23.47 -4.86 -4.44
C ASN A 108 -23.10 -6.10 -3.60
N LYS A 109 -21.90 -6.66 -3.77
CA LYS A 109 -21.47 -7.85 -3.04
C LYS A 109 -20.86 -7.46 -1.70
N LYS A 110 -21.28 -8.10 -0.60
CA LYS A 110 -20.71 -7.91 0.74
C LYS A 110 -19.24 -8.34 0.76
N THR A 111 -18.39 -7.59 1.47
CA THR A 111 -16.94 -7.85 1.55
C THR A 111 -16.60 -9.16 2.24
N GLY A 112 -17.44 -9.65 3.14
CA GLY A 112 -17.31 -10.99 3.71
C GLY A 112 -17.37 -12.13 2.69
N LYS A 113 -17.90 -11.86 1.48
CA LYS A 113 -17.94 -12.82 0.36
C LYS A 113 -16.86 -12.57 -0.71
N TYR A 114 -15.96 -11.63 -0.48
CA TYR A 114 -14.85 -11.35 -1.40
C TYR A 114 -13.77 -12.41 -1.30
N SER A 115 -13.16 -12.77 -2.44
CA SER A 115 -11.90 -13.53 -2.43
C SER A 115 -10.77 -12.68 -1.84
N ARG A 116 -9.65 -13.31 -1.47
CA ARG A 116 -8.47 -12.60 -0.97
C ARG A 116 -8.02 -11.53 -1.97
N GLY A 117 -7.92 -11.85 -3.26
CA GLY A 117 -7.56 -10.91 -4.32
C GLY A 117 -8.54 -9.74 -4.45
N MET A 118 -9.85 -9.99 -4.32
CA MET A 118 -10.85 -8.91 -4.30
C MET A 118 -10.70 -8.01 -3.08
N ARG A 119 -10.41 -8.56 -1.90
CA ARG A 119 -10.15 -7.77 -0.69
C ARG A 119 -8.89 -6.91 -0.85
N GLN A 120 -7.81 -7.43 -1.44
CA GLN A 120 -6.59 -6.67 -1.72
C GLN A 120 -6.84 -5.53 -2.73
N ARG A 121 -7.61 -5.78 -3.78
CA ARG A 121 -8.02 -4.73 -4.73
C ARG A 121 -8.87 -3.64 -4.06
N LEU A 122 -9.80 -4.03 -3.19
CA LEU A 122 -10.57 -3.07 -2.39
C LEU A 122 -9.67 -2.27 -1.43
N GLY A 123 -8.70 -2.93 -0.78
CA GLY A 123 -7.70 -2.27 0.07
C GLY A 123 -6.89 -1.23 -0.68
N LEU A 124 -6.48 -1.55 -1.92
CA LEU A 124 -5.80 -0.58 -2.78
C LEU A 124 -6.70 0.61 -3.12
N ALA A 125 -8.00 0.38 -3.40
CA ALA A 125 -8.97 1.46 -3.60
C ALA A 125 -9.12 2.34 -2.34
N ASP A 126 -9.19 1.72 -1.16
CA ASP A 126 -9.29 2.41 0.12
C ASP A 126 -8.08 3.33 0.39
N VAL A 127 -6.88 2.82 0.13
CA VAL A 127 -5.62 3.59 0.19
C VAL A 127 -5.65 4.82 -0.71
N LEU A 128 -6.26 4.72 -1.89
CA LEU A 128 -6.32 5.79 -2.89
C LEU A 128 -7.38 6.88 -2.57
N ILE A 129 -8.25 6.68 -1.59
CA ILE A 129 -9.33 7.63 -1.26
C ILE A 129 -8.81 9.04 -1.00
N LYS A 130 -7.74 9.16 -0.22
CA LYS A 130 -7.17 10.47 0.15
C LYS A 130 -6.14 11.04 -0.83
N ASN A 131 -5.97 10.43 -2.02
CA ASN A 131 -4.97 10.80 -3.03
C ASN A 131 -3.56 10.93 -2.44
N PRO A 132 -2.99 9.85 -1.89
CA PRO A 132 -1.68 9.90 -1.25
C PRO A 132 -0.57 10.21 -2.27
N GLU A 133 0.56 10.75 -1.79
CA GLU A 133 1.79 10.88 -2.60
C GLU A 133 2.60 9.58 -2.61
N ILE A 134 2.49 8.81 -1.53
CA ILE A 134 3.21 7.56 -1.30
C ILE A 134 2.23 6.46 -0.93
N ILE A 135 2.43 5.28 -1.49
CA ILE A 135 1.65 4.08 -1.17
C ILE A 135 2.60 3.05 -0.57
N ILE A 136 2.29 2.58 0.62
CA ILE A 136 3.01 1.49 1.29
C ILE A 136 2.11 0.24 1.26
N LEU A 137 2.62 -0.84 0.69
CA LEU A 137 1.96 -2.11 0.53
C LEU A 137 2.73 -3.18 1.32
N ASP A 138 2.19 -3.64 2.44
CA ASP A 138 2.84 -4.65 3.28
C ASP A 138 2.31 -6.05 2.95
N GLU A 139 3.15 -6.90 2.34
CA GLU A 139 2.82 -8.25 1.86
C GLU A 139 1.49 -8.32 1.06
N PRO A 140 1.27 -7.43 0.07
CA PRO A 140 -0.06 -7.21 -0.53
C PRO A 140 -0.55 -8.38 -1.39
N THR A 141 0.30 -9.34 -1.67
CA THR A 141 -0.01 -10.53 -2.48
C THR A 141 -0.21 -11.80 -1.64
N SER A 142 -0.09 -11.68 -0.31
CA SER A 142 -0.26 -12.81 0.62
C SER A 142 -1.65 -13.44 0.47
N GLY A 143 -1.68 -14.77 0.22
CA GLY A 143 -2.92 -15.53 0.10
C GLY A 143 -3.73 -15.30 -1.20
N ILE A 144 -3.14 -14.65 -2.20
CA ILE A 144 -3.73 -14.56 -3.55
C ILE A 144 -3.19 -15.74 -4.40
N ASP A 145 -4.03 -16.24 -5.29
CA ASP A 145 -3.63 -17.27 -6.26
C ASP A 145 -2.62 -16.71 -7.30
N PRO A 146 -1.81 -17.56 -7.97
CA PRO A 146 -0.75 -17.11 -8.86
C PRO A 146 -1.20 -16.20 -10.01
N ALA A 147 -2.37 -16.44 -10.58
CA ALA A 147 -2.91 -15.60 -11.65
C ALA A 147 -3.32 -14.22 -11.12
N GLY A 148 -4.02 -14.20 -9.98
CA GLY A 148 -4.42 -12.98 -9.30
C GLY A 148 -3.24 -12.12 -8.83
N ILE A 149 -2.11 -12.74 -8.44
CA ILE A 149 -0.88 -12.01 -8.09
C ILE A 149 -0.37 -11.19 -9.28
N GLN A 150 -0.31 -11.79 -10.46
CA GLN A 150 0.18 -11.09 -11.66
C GLN A 150 -0.71 -9.90 -12.03
N GLU A 151 -2.03 -10.12 -12.04
CA GLU A 151 -3.00 -9.05 -12.31
C GLU A 151 -2.90 -7.92 -11.27
N PHE A 152 -2.68 -8.25 -10.00
CA PHE A 152 -2.55 -7.26 -8.93
C PHE A 152 -1.26 -6.44 -9.06
N ILE A 153 -0.14 -7.09 -9.40
CA ILE A 153 1.13 -6.40 -9.68
C ILE A 153 1.00 -5.45 -10.88
N GLU A 154 0.36 -5.90 -11.96
CA GLU A 154 0.11 -5.05 -13.12
C GLU A 154 -0.78 -3.85 -12.79
N LEU A 155 -1.80 -4.05 -11.96
CA LEU A 155 -2.65 -2.97 -11.46
C LEU A 155 -1.84 -1.93 -10.69
N ILE A 156 -0.97 -2.35 -9.75
CA ILE A 156 -0.10 -1.44 -9.00
C ILE A 156 0.82 -0.65 -9.94
N ARG A 157 1.48 -1.32 -10.89
CA ARG A 157 2.37 -0.67 -11.87
C ARG A 157 1.63 0.35 -12.73
N ASN A 158 0.45 0.01 -13.19
CA ASN A 158 -0.37 0.91 -14.01
C ASN A 158 -0.80 2.14 -13.23
N LEU A 159 -1.29 1.97 -12.00
CA LEU A 159 -1.68 3.08 -11.13
C LEU A 159 -0.48 3.97 -10.78
N SER A 160 0.68 3.40 -10.47
CA SER A 160 1.90 4.16 -10.19
C SER A 160 2.32 5.01 -11.39
N ARG A 161 2.33 4.44 -12.61
CA ARG A 161 2.69 5.15 -13.83
C ARG A 161 1.74 6.31 -14.17
N VAL A 162 0.43 6.06 -14.08
CA VAL A 162 -0.59 7.07 -14.44
C VAL A 162 -0.61 8.24 -13.46
N HIS A 163 -0.37 7.98 -12.18
CA HIS A 163 -0.50 8.98 -11.12
C HIS A 163 0.83 9.41 -10.51
N SER A 164 1.95 8.84 -10.98
CA SER A 164 3.31 9.11 -10.48
C SER A 164 3.44 8.87 -8.97
N PHE A 165 2.73 7.88 -8.42
CA PHE A 165 2.86 7.49 -7.03
C PHE A 165 4.23 6.89 -6.76
N THR A 166 4.82 7.22 -5.61
CA THR A 166 5.93 6.46 -5.04
C THR A 166 5.34 5.26 -4.31
N VAL A 167 5.82 4.07 -4.61
CA VAL A 167 5.30 2.84 -3.99
C VAL A 167 6.40 2.11 -3.22
N LEU A 168 6.13 1.77 -1.98
CA LEU A 168 6.93 0.82 -1.20
C LEU A 168 6.20 -0.52 -1.18
N PHE A 169 6.83 -1.55 -1.73
CA PHE A 169 6.28 -2.89 -1.86
C PHE A 169 7.06 -3.89 -0.99
N SER A 170 6.48 -4.32 0.12
CA SER A 170 7.09 -5.33 1.00
C SER A 170 6.71 -6.74 0.55
N SER A 171 7.69 -7.61 0.43
CA SER A 171 7.46 -9.04 0.15
C SER A 171 8.62 -9.91 0.62
N HIS A 172 8.33 -11.19 0.89
CA HIS A 172 9.35 -12.21 1.08
C HIS A 172 9.62 -13.01 -0.20
N ASN A 173 8.94 -12.71 -1.30
CA ASN A 173 9.02 -13.42 -2.57
C ASN A 173 9.78 -12.59 -3.62
N LEU A 174 10.95 -13.07 -4.04
CA LEU A 174 11.82 -12.41 -5.01
C LEU A 174 11.14 -12.21 -6.39
N ASP A 175 10.42 -13.22 -6.88
CA ASP A 175 9.76 -13.16 -8.20
C ASP A 175 8.72 -12.04 -8.25
N GLN A 176 7.97 -11.83 -7.18
CA GLN A 176 7.01 -10.74 -7.08
C GLN A 176 7.69 -9.37 -7.08
N VAL A 177 8.79 -9.23 -6.32
CA VAL A 177 9.56 -7.98 -6.25
C VAL A 177 10.19 -7.67 -7.60
N GLN A 178 10.78 -8.64 -8.28
CA GLN A 178 11.35 -8.46 -9.63
C GLN A 178 10.30 -8.01 -10.66
N LYS A 179 9.06 -8.50 -10.56
CA LYS A 179 7.98 -8.11 -11.45
C LYS A 179 7.37 -6.75 -11.11
N ALA A 180 7.32 -6.39 -9.84
CA ALA A 180 6.64 -5.19 -9.36
C ALA A 180 7.55 -3.97 -9.35
N CYS A 181 8.82 -4.11 -8.93
CA CYS A 181 9.65 -3.02 -8.46
C CYS A 181 10.68 -2.56 -9.49
N ASP A 182 11.14 -1.32 -9.34
CA ASP A 182 12.23 -0.73 -10.11
C ASP A 182 13.58 -0.95 -9.42
N ARG A 183 13.57 -0.88 -8.08
CA ARG A 183 14.73 -1.13 -7.20
C ARG A 183 14.29 -1.96 -6.01
N VAL A 184 15.23 -2.64 -5.38
CA VAL A 184 14.96 -3.49 -4.21
C VAL A 184 16.04 -3.31 -3.14
N GLY A 185 15.61 -3.28 -1.88
CA GLY A 185 16.45 -3.42 -0.71
C GLY A 185 16.30 -4.82 -0.11
N LEU A 186 17.42 -5.51 0.08
CA LEU A 186 17.47 -6.84 0.71
C LEU A 186 17.60 -6.67 2.22
N PHE A 187 16.60 -7.15 2.94
CA PHE A 187 16.52 -7.06 4.40
C PHE A 187 16.78 -8.42 5.05
N ASN A 188 17.58 -8.43 6.10
CA ASN A 188 17.77 -9.59 6.96
C ASN A 188 18.16 -9.15 8.37
N HIS A 189 17.51 -9.74 9.40
CA HIS A 189 17.79 -9.46 10.82
C HIS A 189 17.91 -7.98 11.19
N GLY A 190 17.05 -7.13 10.63
CA GLY A 190 17.05 -5.68 10.90
C GLY A 190 18.13 -4.89 10.15
N GLU A 191 18.86 -5.52 9.23
CA GLU A 191 19.89 -4.89 8.41
C GLU A 191 19.49 -4.82 6.93
N LEU A 192 19.90 -3.75 6.26
CA LEU A 192 19.82 -3.60 4.81
C LEU A 192 21.14 -4.13 4.22
N LEU A 193 21.11 -5.34 3.64
CA LEU A 193 22.29 -6.01 3.13
C LEU A 193 22.77 -5.46 1.78
N ALA A 194 21.83 -5.10 0.92
CA ALA A 194 22.14 -4.58 -0.42
C ALA A 194 20.95 -3.79 -0.97
N GLN A 195 21.25 -2.92 -1.93
CA GLN A 195 20.26 -2.28 -2.79
C GLN A 195 20.63 -2.58 -4.25
N LEU A 196 19.64 -2.99 -5.05
CA LEU A 196 19.82 -3.41 -6.42
C LEU A 196 18.82 -2.69 -7.33
N ASP A 197 19.27 -2.28 -8.51
CA ASP A 197 18.41 -1.81 -9.59
C ASP A 197 17.87 -3.03 -10.35
N LEU A 198 16.59 -3.04 -10.68
CA LEU A 198 15.90 -4.12 -11.40
C LEU A 198 15.48 -3.73 -12.82
N ARG A 199 15.79 -2.50 -13.24
CA ARG A 199 15.53 -1.99 -14.60
C ARG A 199 16.58 -2.43 -15.59
#